data_31470e0fa041e13e76569abf820799f3
#
_entry.id   31470e0fa041e13e76569abf820799f3
#
_cell.length_a   1.000
_cell.length_b   1.000
_cell.length_c   1.000
_cell.angle_alpha   90.00
_cell.angle_beta   90.00
_cell.angle_gamma   90.00
#
_symmetry.space_group_name_H-M   'P 1'
#
loop_
_entity.id
_entity.type
_entity.pdbx_description
1 polymer ?
#
loop_
_entity_poly.entity_id
_entity_poly.type
_entity_poly.pdbx_seq_one_letter_code
_entity_poly.pdbx_strand_id
1 'polypeptide(L)'
;LVTHAELIGKNKNVSFSYMLIDTENKNSIYMANSLNYEIFQTWNYYSLNPKKNPNFKIEFVKSINSDIFPFYVDSWRWIETTKKILLDLSTQNKIISSTLNGKTSVAIISDYKHLEKTLIVTLFSGSFETLFEILSYLQNHAFKFFYERIQILTKNELEPFDSLEYKISFNLMKKSLI
;
A
#
# COMPACT_ATOMS: atom_id res chain seq x y z
N LEU A 1 -7.90 -23.59 -11.25
CA LEU A 1 -6.67 -22.78 -11.29
C LEU A 1 -6.15 -22.50 -9.88
N VAL A 2 -6.99 -21.95 -8.96
CA VAL A 2 -6.60 -21.60 -7.58
C VAL A 2 -6.07 -22.82 -6.82
N THR A 3 -6.84 -23.90 -6.76
CA THR A 3 -6.46 -25.15 -6.08
C THR A 3 -5.14 -25.75 -6.60
N HIS A 4 -4.85 -25.58 -7.88
CA HIS A 4 -3.58 -26.01 -8.46
C HIS A 4 -2.41 -25.14 -7.98
N ALA A 5 -2.61 -23.81 -7.92
CA ALA A 5 -1.61 -22.89 -7.37
C ALA A 5 -1.34 -23.16 -5.89
N GLU A 6 -2.37 -23.46 -5.10
CA GLU A 6 -2.25 -23.86 -3.70
C GLU A 6 -1.43 -25.15 -3.51
N LEU A 7 -1.66 -26.14 -4.39
CA LEU A 7 -0.90 -27.40 -4.37
C LEU A 7 0.59 -27.14 -4.64
N ILE A 8 0.90 -26.28 -5.62
CA ILE A 8 2.28 -25.86 -5.89
C ILE A 8 2.88 -25.16 -4.66
N GLY A 9 2.10 -24.26 -4.02
CA GLY A 9 2.50 -23.58 -2.81
C GLY A 9 2.83 -24.54 -1.66
N LYS A 10 1.95 -25.51 -1.40
CA LYS A 10 2.18 -26.55 -0.39
C LYS A 10 3.46 -27.34 -0.65
N ASN A 11 3.68 -27.75 -1.90
CA ASN A 11 4.90 -28.48 -2.28
C ASN A 11 6.18 -27.66 -2.13
N LYS A 12 6.05 -26.31 -2.04
CA LYS A 12 7.17 -25.38 -1.78
C LYS A 12 7.21 -24.88 -0.33
N ASN A 13 6.46 -25.49 0.58
CA ASN A 13 6.35 -25.11 2.00
C ASN A 13 5.89 -23.65 2.21
N VAL A 14 5.01 -23.15 1.32
CA VAL A 14 4.36 -21.85 1.51
C VAL A 14 3.26 -21.97 2.56
N SER A 15 3.31 -21.14 3.58
CA SER A 15 2.36 -21.22 4.71
C SER A 15 0.99 -20.65 4.41
N PHE A 16 0.92 -19.62 3.54
CA PHE A 16 -0.32 -18.89 3.27
C PHE A 16 -0.49 -18.59 1.80
N SER A 17 -1.75 -18.57 1.37
CA SER A 17 -2.18 -18.04 0.07
C SER A 17 -3.03 -16.79 0.29
N TYR A 18 -2.87 -15.80 -0.58
CA TYR A 18 -3.62 -14.53 -0.54
C TYR A 18 -4.33 -14.28 -1.85
N MET A 19 -5.52 -13.69 -1.77
CA MET A 19 -6.28 -13.15 -2.90
C MET A 19 -6.67 -11.71 -2.62
N LEU A 20 -6.56 -10.84 -3.63
CA LEU A 20 -7.09 -9.49 -3.58
C LEU A 20 -8.36 -9.43 -4.40
N ILE A 21 -9.47 -9.12 -3.78
CA ILE A 21 -10.80 -9.13 -4.40
C ILE A 21 -11.49 -7.80 -4.11
N ASP A 22 -12.00 -7.16 -5.16
CA ASP A 22 -12.87 -6.00 -5.05
C ASP A 22 -14.05 -6.29 -4.11
N THR A 23 -14.32 -5.37 -3.17
CA THR A 23 -15.39 -5.51 -2.17
C THR A 23 -16.77 -5.63 -2.79
N GLU A 24 -16.97 -5.09 -4.00
CA GLU A 24 -18.24 -5.18 -4.76
C GLU A 24 -18.37 -6.49 -5.56
N ASN A 25 -17.27 -7.24 -5.77
CA ASN A 25 -17.29 -8.49 -6.53
C ASN A 25 -17.76 -9.67 -5.67
N LYS A 26 -19.06 -9.71 -5.39
CA LYS A 26 -19.70 -10.74 -4.56
C LYS A 26 -19.45 -12.16 -5.04
N ASN A 27 -19.41 -12.38 -6.37
CA ASN A 27 -19.17 -13.70 -6.94
C ASN A 27 -17.76 -14.21 -6.63
N SER A 28 -16.75 -13.35 -6.76
CA SER A 28 -15.37 -13.72 -6.43
C SER A 28 -15.17 -13.90 -4.92
N ILE A 29 -15.85 -13.10 -4.07
CA ILE A 29 -15.85 -13.28 -2.62
C ILE A 29 -16.49 -14.62 -2.25
N TYR A 30 -17.65 -14.95 -2.83
CA TYR A 30 -18.31 -16.25 -2.60
C TYR A 30 -17.41 -17.43 -3.02
N MET A 31 -16.78 -17.33 -4.19
CA MET A 31 -15.82 -18.34 -4.67
C MET A 31 -14.65 -18.49 -3.69
N ALA A 32 -14.06 -17.40 -3.23
CA ALA A 32 -12.94 -17.43 -2.30
C ALA A 32 -13.35 -18.07 -0.96
N ASN A 33 -14.52 -17.70 -0.42
CA ASN A 33 -15.06 -18.30 0.80
C ASN A 33 -15.30 -19.81 0.63
N SER A 34 -15.82 -20.25 -0.51
CA SER A 34 -16.00 -21.68 -0.80
C SER A 34 -14.69 -22.48 -0.89
N LEU A 35 -13.58 -21.79 -1.08
CA LEU A 35 -12.21 -22.32 -1.06
C LEU A 35 -11.52 -22.14 0.31
N ASN A 36 -12.27 -21.74 1.35
CA ASN A 36 -11.79 -21.49 2.72
C ASN A 36 -10.79 -20.33 2.82
N TYR A 37 -10.97 -19.28 2.01
CA TYR A 37 -10.31 -18.01 2.25
C TYR A 37 -11.18 -17.16 3.18
N GLU A 38 -10.55 -16.43 4.07
CA GLU A 38 -11.19 -15.51 5.00
C GLU A 38 -10.68 -14.08 4.75
N ILE A 39 -11.53 -13.07 4.99
CA ILE A 39 -11.11 -11.67 4.89
C ILE A 39 -10.09 -11.40 5.99
N PHE A 40 -8.86 -11.11 5.58
CA PHE A 40 -7.76 -10.78 6.49
C PHE A 40 -7.68 -9.27 6.74
N GLN A 41 -7.85 -8.46 5.69
CA GLN A 41 -7.79 -7.00 5.76
C GLN A 41 -8.57 -6.39 4.59
N THR A 42 -9.12 -5.19 4.79
CA THR A 42 -9.66 -4.36 3.71
C THR A 42 -8.70 -3.20 3.44
N TRP A 43 -8.48 -2.90 2.17
CA TRP A 43 -7.62 -1.84 1.69
C TRP A 43 -8.39 -0.91 0.78
N ASN A 44 -8.20 0.37 0.97
CA ASN A 44 -8.77 1.43 0.15
C ASN A 44 -7.75 1.90 -0.88
N TYR A 45 -8.19 2.11 -2.10
CA TYR A 45 -7.41 2.64 -3.18
C TYR A 45 -7.87 4.06 -3.50
N TYR A 46 -6.90 4.97 -3.52
CA TYR A 46 -7.09 6.36 -3.90
C TYR A 46 -6.18 6.71 -5.07
N SER A 47 -6.62 7.65 -5.90
CA SER A 47 -5.81 8.31 -6.92
C SER A 47 -5.51 9.74 -6.48
N LEU A 48 -4.27 10.18 -6.68
CA LEU A 48 -3.83 11.55 -6.39
C LEU A 48 -3.07 12.09 -7.61
N ASN A 49 -3.40 13.31 -8.02
CA ASN A 49 -2.75 13.94 -9.19
C ASN A 49 -1.43 14.60 -8.78
N PRO A 50 -0.38 14.48 -9.61
CA PRO A 50 0.85 15.25 -9.44
C PRO A 50 0.58 16.75 -9.52
N LYS A 51 1.17 17.51 -8.60
CA LYS A 51 1.04 18.97 -8.55
C LYS A 51 2.28 19.58 -7.92
N LYS A 52 2.68 20.76 -8.38
CA LYS A 52 3.73 21.55 -7.72
C LYS A 52 3.22 21.97 -6.33
N ASN A 53 3.76 21.40 -5.28
CA ASN A 53 3.41 21.69 -3.90
C ASN A 53 4.70 21.70 -3.05
N PRO A 54 5.35 22.87 -2.88
CA PRO A 54 6.66 22.95 -2.22
C PRO A 54 6.58 22.95 -0.68
N ASN A 55 5.38 23.16 -0.12
CA ASN A 55 5.20 23.31 1.33
C ASN A 55 4.86 21.97 1.96
N PHE A 56 5.86 21.28 2.49
CA PHE A 56 5.68 20.04 3.24
C PHE A 56 6.84 19.82 4.21
N LYS A 57 6.56 19.08 5.29
CA LYS A 57 7.56 18.65 6.28
C LYS A 57 7.55 17.13 6.36
N ILE A 58 8.57 16.50 5.81
CA ILE A 58 8.74 15.04 5.85
C ILE A 58 10.15 14.68 6.31
N GLU A 59 10.30 13.47 6.80
CA GLU A 59 11.57 12.85 7.12
C GLU A 59 11.72 11.53 6.38
N PHE A 60 12.94 11.20 5.95
CA PHE A 60 13.26 9.89 5.46
C PHE A 60 13.56 8.97 6.65
N VAL A 61 12.77 7.92 6.77
CA VAL A 61 12.81 7.03 7.92
C VAL A 61 13.91 6.01 7.76
N LYS A 62 14.81 5.89 8.76
CA LYS A 62 15.90 4.91 8.77
C LYS A 62 15.50 3.54 9.34
N SER A 63 14.45 3.51 10.14
CA SER A 63 13.89 2.26 10.67
C SER A 63 12.42 2.43 11.00
N ILE A 64 11.63 1.39 10.76
CA ILE A 64 10.20 1.36 11.06
C ILE A 64 9.84 0.00 11.64
N ASN A 65 8.82 -0.03 12.53
CA ASN A 65 8.27 -1.27 13.02
C ASN A 65 7.44 -1.96 11.92
N SER A 66 7.70 -3.23 11.65
CA SER A 66 6.95 -4.06 10.68
C SER A 66 5.45 -4.16 11.00
N ASP A 67 5.06 -3.99 12.27
CA ASP A 67 3.66 -4.08 12.68
C ASP A 67 2.79 -2.96 12.08
N ILE A 68 3.39 -1.83 11.73
CA ILE A 68 2.69 -0.72 11.06
C ILE A 68 2.31 -1.09 9.63
N PHE A 69 3.24 -1.75 8.92
CA PHE A 69 3.05 -2.21 7.56
C PHE A 69 3.27 -3.71 7.47
N PRO A 70 2.28 -4.55 7.77
CA PRO A 70 2.43 -6.00 7.58
C PRO A 70 2.64 -6.36 6.09
N PHE A 71 2.16 -5.50 5.18
CA PHE A 71 2.35 -5.60 3.74
C PHE A 71 2.62 -4.23 3.15
N TYR A 72 3.35 -4.20 2.03
CA TYR A 72 3.36 -3.06 1.12
C TYR A 72 3.17 -3.53 -0.33
N VAL A 73 2.80 -2.61 -1.20
CA VAL A 73 2.56 -2.92 -2.61
C VAL A 73 3.76 -2.47 -3.42
N ASP A 74 4.36 -3.40 -4.14
CA ASP A 74 5.39 -3.14 -5.13
C ASP A 74 4.96 -3.76 -6.46
N SER A 75 4.82 -2.93 -7.48
CA SER A 75 4.50 -3.41 -8.82
C SER A 75 3.26 -4.31 -8.88
N TRP A 76 2.21 -3.95 -8.17
CA TRP A 76 0.98 -4.76 -8.02
C TRP A 76 1.17 -6.07 -7.27
N ARG A 77 2.33 -6.30 -6.66
CA ARG A 77 2.56 -7.42 -5.76
C ARG A 77 2.40 -6.96 -4.32
N TRP A 78 1.67 -7.75 -3.57
CA TRP A 78 1.57 -7.59 -2.12
C TRP A 78 2.73 -8.34 -1.48
N ILE A 79 3.61 -7.59 -0.83
CA ILE A 79 4.83 -8.11 -0.24
C ILE A 79 4.71 -8.00 1.27
N GLU A 80 4.82 -9.13 1.96
CA GLU A 80 4.89 -9.16 3.41
C GLU A 80 6.18 -8.47 3.88
N THR A 81 6.05 -7.52 4.80
CA THR A 81 7.19 -6.76 5.29
C THR A 81 7.98 -7.54 6.33
N THR A 82 9.28 -7.59 6.14
CA THR A 82 10.25 -8.12 7.11
C THR A 82 11.20 -7.01 7.52
N LYS A 83 11.91 -7.18 8.64
CA LYS A 83 12.95 -6.23 9.06
C LYS A 83 13.98 -5.98 7.95
N LYS A 84 14.37 -7.01 7.20
CA LYS A 84 15.32 -6.89 6.09
C LYS A 84 14.75 -6.03 4.96
N ILE A 85 13.51 -6.30 4.54
CA ILE A 85 12.83 -5.51 3.48
C ILE A 85 12.70 -4.04 3.90
N LEU A 86 12.28 -3.77 5.14
CA LEU A 86 12.15 -2.40 5.62
C LEU A 86 13.51 -1.68 5.68
N LEU A 87 14.57 -2.37 6.05
CA LEU A 87 15.93 -1.82 6.03
C LEU A 87 16.36 -1.48 4.59
N ASP A 88 16.12 -2.38 3.64
CA ASP A 88 16.45 -2.17 2.23
C ASP A 88 15.67 -0.98 1.62
N LEU A 89 14.38 -0.86 1.92
CA LEU A 89 13.56 0.29 1.51
C LEU A 89 14.04 1.61 2.14
N SER A 90 14.41 1.57 3.40
CA SER A 90 14.93 2.72 4.13
C SER A 90 16.27 3.23 3.56
N THR A 91 17.21 2.33 3.24
CA THR A 91 18.49 2.69 2.60
C THR A 91 18.31 3.30 1.22
N GLN A 92 17.19 2.98 0.53
CA GLN A 92 16.81 3.57 -0.76
C GLN A 92 16.00 4.87 -0.61
N ASN A 93 15.79 5.40 0.60
CA ASN A 93 14.94 6.55 0.89
C ASN A 93 13.49 6.37 0.39
N LYS A 94 12.98 5.16 0.42
CA LYS A 94 11.61 4.82 -0.01
C LYS A 94 10.59 4.88 1.11
N ILE A 95 11.01 5.12 2.34
CA ILE A 95 10.12 5.28 3.49
C ILE A 95 10.20 6.73 3.95
N ILE A 96 9.06 7.40 3.93
CA ILE A 96 8.90 8.78 4.40
C ILE A 96 7.92 8.85 5.56
N SER A 97 8.10 9.81 6.44
CA SER A 97 7.17 10.08 7.54
C SER A 97 6.97 11.57 7.77
N SER A 98 5.85 11.90 8.37
CA SER A 98 5.60 13.19 9.00
C SER A 98 5.05 12.96 10.40
N THR A 99 5.59 13.68 11.37
CA THR A 99 5.18 13.58 12.78
C THR A 99 4.79 14.95 13.30
N LEU A 100 3.61 15.04 13.90
CA LEU A 100 3.10 16.24 14.56
C LEU A 100 2.29 15.85 15.80
N ASN A 101 2.57 16.48 16.93
CA ASN A 101 1.85 16.26 18.21
C ASN A 101 1.77 14.77 18.61
N GLY A 102 2.85 14.02 18.38
CA GLY A 102 2.92 12.59 18.73
C GLY A 102 2.15 11.66 17.77
N LYS A 103 1.48 12.18 16.74
CA LYS A 103 0.86 11.41 15.67
C LYS A 103 1.78 11.34 14.47
N THR A 104 1.85 10.20 13.83
CA THR A 104 2.76 9.98 12.71
C THR A 104 2.02 9.35 11.53
N SER A 105 2.17 9.93 10.35
CA SER A 105 1.84 9.28 9.08
C SER A 105 3.12 8.77 8.44
N VAL A 106 3.06 7.60 7.82
CA VAL A 106 4.20 6.97 7.15
C VAL A 106 3.78 6.45 5.79
N ALA A 107 4.63 6.60 4.80
CA ALA A 107 4.39 6.07 3.47
C ALA A 107 5.61 5.29 2.95
N ILE A 108 5.34 4.16 2.31
CA ILE A 108 6.31 3.41 1.52
C ILE A 108 6.04 3.72 0.06
N ILE A 109 7.07 4.20 -0.63
CA ILE A 109 7.01 4.59 -2.04
C ILE A 109 7.63 3.48 -2.87
N SER A 110 6.86 2.98 -3.85
CA SER A 110 7.32 2.02 -4.84
C SER A 110 7.37 2.69 -6.21
N ASP A 111 8.57 2.80 -6.74
CA ASP A 111 8.81 3.33 -8.07
C ASP A 111 8.79 2.19 -9.09
N TYR A 112 7.68 2.06 -9.81
CA TYR A 112 7.53 1.00 -10.81
C TYR A 112 7.75 1.53 -12.22
N LYS A 113 8.97 1.39 -12.69
CA LYS A 113 9.42 1.88 -14.00
C LYS A 113 8.67 1.30 -15.22
N HIS A 114 7.95 0.19 -15.04
CA HIS A 114 7.25 -0.50 -16.12
C HIS A 114 5.74 -0.24 -16.17
N LEU A 115 5.14 0.35 -15.14
CA LEU A 115 3.77 0.85 -15.17
C LEU A 115 3.82 2.34 -15.45
N GLU A 116 3.89 2.65 -16.72
CA GLU A 116 3.67 3.98 -17.32
C GLU A 116 3.51 5.12 -16.30
N LYS A 117 4.65 5.64 -15.81
CA LYS A 117 4.68 6.88 -15.01
C LYS A 117 3.71 6.92 -13.82
N THR A 118 3.53 5.80 -13.15
CA THR A 118 2.66 5.70 -11.96
C THR A 118 3.51 5.51 -10.70
N LEU A 119 3.33 6.39 -9.71
CA LEU A 119 3.92 6.24 -8.38
C LEU A 119 2.95 5.43 -7.50
N ILE A 120 3.40 4.30 -6.98
CA ILE A 120 2.60 3.46 -6.07
C ILE A 120 3.03 3.75 -4.63
N VAL A 121 2.07 3.95 -3.75
CA VAL A 121 2.29 4.31 -2.36
C VAL A 121 1.46 3.42 -1.45
N THR A 122 2.09 2.84 -0.44
CA THR A 122 1.39 2.21 0.69
C THR A 122 1.45 3.17 1.87
N LEU A 123 0.29 3.59 2.38
CA LEU A 123 0.16 4.66 3.34
C LEU A 123 -0.48 4.19 4.64
N PHE A 124 0.10 4.64 5.75
CA PHE A 124 -0.50 4.65 7.08
C PHE A 124 -0.69 6.10 7.52
N SER A 125 -1.92 6.48 7.86
CA SER A 125 -2.26 7.84 8.32
C SER A 125 -2.42 7.88 9.83
N GLY A 126 -1.70 8.76 10.50
CA GLY A 126 -1.80 9.01 11.94
C GLY A 126 -2.75 10.14 12.30
N SER A 127 -2.82 11.20 11.48
CA SER A 127 -3.74 12.34 11.61
C SER A 127 -3.85 13.08 10.28
N PHE A 128 -4.86 13.96 10.18
CA PHE A 128 -5.04 14.78 8.98
C PHE A 128 -3.83 15.68 8.68
N GLU A 129 -3.27 16.34 9.69
CA GLU A 129 -2.16 17.27 9.51
C GLU A 129 -0.89 16.55 9.00
N THR A 130 -0.57 15.38 9.57
CA THR A 130 0.56 14.57 9.12
C THR A 130 0.31 13.92 7.77
N LEU A 131 -0.93 13.57 7.48
CA LEU A 131 -1.36 13.10 6.16
C LEU A 131 -1.17 14.20 5.10
N PHE A 132 -1.59 15.43 5.40
CA PHE A 132 -1.45 16.59 4.50
C PHE A 132 0.00 16.77 4.05
N GLU A 133 0.95 16.69 4.97
CA GLU A 133 2.39 16.81 4.68
C GLU A 133 2.89 15.70 3.74
N ILE A 134 2.47 14.45 3.99
CA ILE A 134 2.83 13.31 3.13
C ILE A 134 2.24 13.46 1.73
N LEU A 135 0.94 13.79 1.61
CA LEU A 135 0.28 13.95 0.31
C LEU A 135 0.87 15.11 -0.49
N SER A 136 1.19 16.22 0.17
CA SER A 136 1.86 17.37 -0.44
C SER A 136 3.24 17.01 -0.98
N TYR A 137 4.02 16.25 -0.21
CA TYR A 137 5.30 15.72 -0.68
C TYR A 137 5.13 14.81 -1.90
N LEU A 138 4.20 13.85 -1.84
CA LEU A 138 3.96 12.90 -2.93
C LEU A 138 3.56 13.61 -4.22
N GLN A 139 2.67 14.62 -4.14
CA GLN A 139 2.31 15.44 -5.29
C GLN A 139 3.53 16.13 -5.91
N ASN A 140 4.34 16.79 -5.08
CA ASN A 140 5.51 17.51 -5.55
C ASN A 140 6.61 16.57 -6.09
N HIS A 141 6.81 15.43 -5.45
CA HIS A 141 7.73 14.38 -5.92
C HIS A 141 7.29 13.87 -7.29
N ALA A 142 6.03 13.46 -7.42
CA ALA A 142 5.49 12.96 -8.68
C ALA A 142 5.56 14.02 -9.79
N PHE A 143 5.26 15.29 -9.48
CA PHE A 143 5.41 16.39 -10.42
C PHE A 143 6.86 16.58 -10.91
N LYS A 144 7.83 16.56 -10.00
CA LYS A 144 9.25 16.73 -10.33
C LYS A 144 9.82 15.60 -11.17
N PHE A 145 9.35 14.38 -10.97
CA PHE A 145 9.84 13.19 -11.68
C PHE A 145 8.93 12.75 -12.83
N PHE A 146 8.00 13.62 -13.25
CA PHE A 146 7.12 13.42 -14.41
C PHE A 146 6.25 12.16 -14.33
N TYR A 147 5.79 11.80 -13.13
CA TYR A 147 4.73 10.81 -12.98
C TYR A 147 3.39 11.40 -13.45
N GLU A 148 2.55 10.59 -14.04
CA GLU A 148 1.23 11.02 -14.51
C GLU A 148 0.16 10.87 -13.42
N ARG A 149 0.38 9.97 -12.47
CA ARG A 149 -0.55 9.71 -11.36
C ARG A 149 0.17 9.09 -10.16
N ILE A 150 -0.48 9.23 -9.00
CA ILE A 150 -0.07 8.59 -7.76
C ILE A 150 -1.21 7.66 -7.35
N GLN A 151 -0.90 6.40 -7.08
CA GLN A 151 -1.82 5.40 -6.56
C GLN A 151 -1.51 5.14 -5.10
N ILE A 152 -2.48 5.38 -4.23
CA ILE A 152 -2.33 5.24 -2.79
C ILE A 152 -3.18 4.08 -2.31
N LEU A 153 -2.55 3.12 -1.63
CA LEU A 153 -3.21 2.02 -0.95
C LEU A 153 -3.04 2.19 0.55
N THR A 154 -4.15 2.12 1.27
CA THR A 154 -4.19 2.30 2.72
C THR A 154 -5.33 1.51 3.34
N LYS A 155 -5.20 1.17 4.63
CA LYS A 155 -6.31 0.59 5.42
C LYS A 155 -7.24 1.67 5.98
N ASN A 156 -6.79 2.92 5.99
CA ASN A 156 -7.53 4.04 6.54
C ASN A 156 -8.47 4.65 5.50
N GLU A 157 -9.58 5.17 5.94
CA GLU A 157 -10.29 6.18 5.17
C GLU A 157 -9.48 7.46 5.25
N LEU A 158 -9.28 8.09 4.10
CA LEU A 158 -8.51 9.33 4.02
C LEU A 158 -9.47 10.52 4.01
N GLU A 159 -9.12 11.55 4.77
CA GLU A 159 -9.79 12.84 4.78
C GLU A 159 -9.70 13.51 3.40
N PRO A 160 -10.66 14.38 3.04
CA PRO A 160 -10.63 15.14 1.79
C PRO A 160 -9.32 15.93 1.62
N PHE A 161 -8.68 15.76 0.49
CA PHE A 161 -7.47 16.49 0.11
C PHE A 161 -7.57 16.87 -1.38
N ASP A 162 -6.93 18.00 -1.78
CA ASP A 162 -7.00 18.49 -3.15
C ASP A 162 -6.53 17.43 -4.15
N SER A 163 -7.39 17.14 -5.11
CA SER A 163 -7.21 16.11 -6.17
C SER A 163 -7.01 14.67 -5.68
N LEU A 164 -7.34 14.37 -4.43
CA LEU A 164 -7.43 13.00 -3.91
C LEU A 164 -8.82 12.44 -4.20
N GLU A 165 -8.87 11.32 -4.90
CA GLU A 165 -10.12 10.64 -5.24
C GLU A 165 -10.11 9.20 -4.71
N TYR A 166 -11.12 8.83 -3.94
CA TYR A 166 -11.40 7.43 -3.67
C TYR A 166 -11.79 6.71 -4.96
N LYS A 167 -11.25 5.53 -5.19
CA LYS A 167 -11.55 4.72 -6.38
C LYS A 167 -12.31 3.46 -6.03
N ILE A 168 -11.78 2.64 -5.12
CA ILE A 168 -12.33 1.32 -4.82
C ILE A 168 -11.72 0.76 -3.55
N SER A 169 -12.41 -0.19 -2.92
CA SER A 169 -11.87 -1.00 -1.83
C SER A 169 -11.64 -2.45 -2.25
N PHE A 170 -10.65 -3.08 -1.66
CA PHE A 170 -10.30 -4.48 -1.88
C PHE A 170 -10.24 -5.23 -0.56
N ASN A 171 -10.76 -6.45 -0.55
CA ASN A 171 -10.50 -7.41 0.50
C ASN A 171 -9.24 -8.21 0.17
N LEU A 172 -8.24 -8.12 1.04
CA LEU A 172 -7.13 -9.07 1.07
C LEU A 172 -7.61 -10.30 1.83
N MET A 173 -7.89 -11.37 1.11
CA MET A 173 -8.35 -12.64 1.67
C MET A 173 -7.16 -13.58 1.85
N LYS A 174 -7.17 -14.36 2.95
CA LYS A 174 -6.07 -15.24 3.37
C LYS A 174 -6.58 -16.65 3.60
N LYS A 175 -5.75 -17.63 3.25
CA LYS A 175 -5.95 -19.05 3.57
C LYS A 175 -4.65 -19.66 4.05
N SER A 176 -4.70 -20.44 5.15
CA SER A 176 -3.59 -21.32 5.54
C SER A 176 -3.46 -22.48 4.56
N LEU A 177 -2.23 -22.80 4.20
CA LEU A 177 -1.90 -23.95 3.33
C LEU A 177 -1.27 -25.11 4.12
N ILE A 178 -0.98 -24.89 5.41
CA ILE A 178 -0.40 -25.88 6.32
C ILE A 178 -1.52 -26.48 7.16
#